data_3e3b3931fbf3625e13a8ec5062d36305
#
_entry.id   3e3b3931fbf3625e13a8ec5062d36305
#
_cell.length_a   1.000
_cell.length_b   1.000
_cell.length_c   1.000
_cell.angle_alpha   90.00
_cell.angle_beta   90.00
_cell.angle_gamma   90.00
#
_symmetry.space_group_name_H-M   'P 1'
#
loop_
_entity.id
_entity.type
_entity.pdbx_description
1 polymer ?
#
loop_
_entity_poly.entity_id
_entity_poly.type
_entity_poly.pdbx_seq_one_letter_code
_entity_poly.pdbx_strand_id
1 'polypeptide(L)'
;MKNLAYSLIVAASGAFLAAGVAEKALHRRALRAIPIRVMVNGTRGKTSVTRLVAAALREAGLRTWAKTTGTQAAWILPDGSEQEYRKKRPVNIREQIPFVRRAARDGADAIVVECMALHPENQRMMAEEFVRPTVEIITNARVDHISEI
;
A
#
# COMPACT_ATOMS: atom_id res chain seq x y z
N MET A 1 -10.45 -20.59 39.51
CA MET A 1 -10.22 -20.93 38.09
C MET A 1 -10.97 -19.97 37.13
N LYS A 2 -12.27 -19.70 37.33
CA LYS A 2 -13.03 -18.78 36.41
C LYS A 2 -12.44 -17.37 36.34
N ASN A 3 -12.04 -16.76 37.46
CA ASN A 3 -11.47 -15.41 37.50
C ASN A 3 -10.13 -15.32 36.75
N LEU A 4 -9.29 -16.34 36.77
CA LEU A 4 -8.03 -16.38 36.02
C LEU A 4 -8.29 -16.40 34.52
N ALA A 5 -9.27 -17.18 34.04
CA ALA A 5 -9.62 -17.23 32.62
C ALA A 5 -10.15 -15.85 32.12
N TYR A 6 -11.01 -15.19 32.90
CA TYR A 6 -11.47 -13.84 32.56
C TYR A 6 -10.33 -12.85 32.51
N SER A 7 -9.43 -12.85 33.46
CA SER A 7 -8.26 -11.94 33.47
C SER A 7 -7.36 -12.17 32.29
N LEU A 8 -7.12 -13.41 31.90
CA LEU A 8 -6.33 -13.75 30.71
C LEU A 8 -6.99 -13.27 29.42
N ILE A 9 -8.31 -13.43 29.25
CA ILE A 9 -9.05 -12.97 28.09
C ILE A 9 -8.97 -11.44 27.98
N VAL A 10 -9.21 -10.74 29.09
CA VAL A 10 -9.15 -9.27 29.12
C VAL A 10 -7.74 -8.78 28.79
N ALA A 11 -6.72 -9.39 29.39
CA ALA A 11 -5.32 -9.02 29.11
C ALA A 11 -4.93 -9.29 27.64
N ALA A 12 -5.31 -10.44 27.09
CA ALA A 12 -5.05 -10.78 25.69
C ALA A 12 -5.78 -9.83 24.72
N SER A 13 -7.05 -9.52 25.00
CA SER A 13 -7.82 -8.56 24.20
C SER A 13 -7.20 -7.15 24.26
N GLY A 14 -6.80 -6.70 25.44
CA GLY A 14 -6.12 -5.43 25.63
C GLY A 14 -4.80 -5.37 24.87
N ALA A 15 -3.98 -6.42 24.95
CA ALA A 15 -2.72 -6.51 24.22
C ALA A 15 -2.93 -6.49 22.70
N PHE A 16 -3.95 -7.20 22.20
CA PHE A 16 -4.28 -7.23 20.78
C PHE A 16 -4.74 -5.84 20.27
N LEU A 17 -5.60 -5.16 21.02
CA LEU A 17 -6.03 -3.80 20.70
C LEU A 17 -4.85 -2.82 20.71
N ALA A 18 -4.00 -2.88 21.73
CA ALA A 18 -2.81 -2.05 21.83
C ALA A 18 -1.85 -2.27 20.64
N ALA A 19 -1.65 -3.52 20.24
CA ALA A 19 -0.84 -3.86 19.06
C ALA A 19 -1.44 -3.26 17.76
N GLY A 20 -2.75 -3.34 17.58
CA GLY A 20 -3.45 -2.76 16.44
C GLY A 20 -3.32 -1.23 16.38
N VAL A 21 -3.48 -0.55 17.53
CA VAL A 21 -3.29 0.90 17.65
C VAL A 21 -1.84 1.29 17.34
N ALA A 22 -0.88 0.56 17.89
CA ALA A 22 0.53 0.79 17.62
C ALA A 22 0.88 0.58 16.14
N GLU A 23 0.36 -0.47 15.51
CA GLU A 23 0.52 -0.72 14.07
C GLU A 23 0.00 0.45 13.24
N LYS A 24 -1.22 0.94 13.54
CA LYS A 24 -1.83 2.08 12.85
C LYS A 24 -1.02 3.37 13.05
N ALA A 25 -0.55 3.63 14.26
CA ALA A 25 0.26 4.80 14.58
C ALA A 25 1.60 4.78 13.81
N LEU A 26 2.31 3.65 13.81
CA LEU A 26 3.55 3.46 13.07
C LEU A 26 3.35 3.61 11.56
N HIS A 27 2.26 3.09 11.01
CA HIS A 27 1.95 3.24 9.60
C HIS A 27 1.65 4.70 9.24
N ARG A 28 0.85 5.40 10.03
CA ARG A 28 0.58 6.83 9.85
C ARG A 28 1.84 7.69 9.93
N ARG A 29 2.78 7.34 10.84
CA ARG A 29 4.08 8.01 10.91
C ARG A 29 4.89 7.79 9.63
N ALA A 30 4.91 6.57 9.10
CA ALA A 30 5.58 6.25 7.84
C ALA A 30 4.99 7.04 6.66
N LEU A 31 3.65 7.14 6.56
CA LEU A 31 2.97 7.93 5.53
C LEU A 31 3.31 9.43 5.61
N ARG A 32 3.41 9.99 6.82
CA ARG A 32 3.79 11.41 7.01
C ARG A 32 5.23 11.70 6.63
N ALA A 33 6.12 10.71 6.72
CA ALA A 33 7.51 10.83 6.34
C ALA A 33 7.73 10.86 4.82
N ILE A 34 6.73 10.46 4.02
CA ILE A 34 6.81 10.43 2.56
C ILE A 34 5.91 11.55 2.01
N PRO A 35 6.46 12.68 1.54
CA PRO A 35 5.66 13.83 1.14
C PRO A 35 4.82 13.60 -0.12
N ILE A 36 5.34 12.84 -1.10
CA ILE A 36 4.65 12.59 -2.37
C ILE A 36 4.16 11.15 -2.39
N ARG A 37 2.84 10.98 -2.46
CA ARG A 37 2.21 9.66 -2.51
C ARG A 37 1.25 9.62 -3.67
N VAL A 38 1.62 8.88 -4.71
CA VAL A 38 0.82 8.71 -5.93
C VAL A 38 0.12 7.37 -5.89
N MET A 39 -1.17 7.35 -6.09
CA MET A 39 -1.94 6.13 -6.30
C MET A 39 -2.44 6.06 -7.74
N VAL A 40 -2.15 4.96 -8.43
CA VAL A 40 -2.57 4.73 -9.81
C VAL A 40 -3.71 3.72 -9.83
N ASN A 41 -4.88 4.17 -10.23
CA ASN A 41 -6.10 3.38 -10.33
C ASN A 41 -6.61 3.32 -11.77
N GLY A 42 -7.66 2.57 -12.01
CA GLY A 42 -8.32 2.40 -13.31
C GLY A 42 -8.39 0.95 -13.76
N THR A 43 -8.99 0.72 -14.91
CA THR A 43 -9.24 -0.63 -15.42
C THR A 43 -7.99 -1.25 -16.02
N ARG A 44 -7.34 -0.56 -16.95
CA ARG A 44 -6.17 -1.05 -17.70
C ARG A 44 -5.02 -0.04 -17.68
N GLY A 45 -3.79 -0.54 -17.84
CA GLY A 45 -2.59 0.30 -17.96
C GLY A 45 -1.99 0.75 -16.62
N LYS A 46 -2.56 0.39 -15.48
CA LYS A 46 -2.07 0.79 -14.16
C LYS A 46 -0.58 0.51 -13.94
N THR A 47 -0.13 -0.69 -14.24
CA THR A 47 1.27 -1.11 -14.08
C THR A 47 2.23 -0.24 -14.92
N SER A 48 1.88 0.00 -16.19
CA SER A 48 2.69 0.83 -17.09
C SER A 48 2.76 2.28 -16.61
N VAL A 49 1.62 2.87 -16.22
CA VAL A 49 1.56 4.23 -15.69
C VAL A 49 2.33 4.34 -14.37
N THR A 50 2.20 3.35 -13.47
CA THR A 50 2.98 3.30 -12.22
C THR A 50 4.49 3.34 -12.49
N ARG A 51 4.97 2.56 -13.45
CA ARG A 51 6.39 2.52 -13.85
C ARG A 51 6.85 3.85 -14.46
N LEU A 52 6.06 4.41 -15.37
CA LEU A 52 6.38 5.68 -16.03
C LEU A 52 6.44 6.85 -15.05
N VAL A 53 5.44 6.97 -14.16
CA VAL A 53 5.42 8.02 -13.13
C VAL A 53 6.60 7.86 -12.17
N ALA A 54 6.89 6.63 -11.74
CA ALA A 54 8.03 6.40 -10.87
C ALA A 54 9.36 6.72 -11.55
N ALA A 55 9.52 6.40 -12.84
CA ALA A 55 10.70 6.77 -13.61
C ALA A 55 10.85 8.29 -13.73
N ALA A 56 9.77 8.99 -14.07
CA ALA A 56 9.78 10.45 -14.20
C ALA A 56 10.16 11.15 -12.87
N LEU A 57 9.64 10.67 -11.73
CA LEU A 57 9.99 11.20 -10.42
C LEU A 57 11.45 10.93 -10.04
N ARG A 58 12.01 9.77 -10.42
CA ARG A 58 13.44 9.48 -10.25
C ARG A 58 14.32 10.39 -11.10
N GLU A 59 13.97 10.58 -12.37
CA GLU A 59 14.68 11.50 -13.28
C GLU A 59 14.63 12.95 -12.76
N ALA A 60 13.57 13.33 -12.05
CA ALA A 60 13.48 14.61 -11.36
C ALA A 60 14.32 14.68 -10.06
N GLY A 61 15.12 13.66 -9.76
CA GLY A 61 16.01 13.61 -8.61
C GLY A 61 15.35 13.18 -7.29
N LEU A 62 14.10 12.70 -7.34
CA LEU A 62 13.39 12.25 -6.12
C LEU A 62 13.70 10.78 -5.82
N ARG A 63 13.99 10.48 -4.56
CA ARG A 63 14.13 9.11 -4.06
C ARG A 63 12.78 8.40 -4.08
N THR A 64 12.49 7.74 -5.19
CA THR A 64 11.16 7.21 -5.49
C THR A 64 11.10 5.70 -5.39
N TRP A 65 10.20 5.19 -4.57
CA TRP A 65 9.82 3.78 -4.52
C TRP A 65 8.51 3.58 -5.29
N ALA A 66 8.37 2.45 -6.00
CA ALA A 66 7.09 2.09 -6.59
C ALA A 66 6.70 0.64 -6.31
N LYS A 67 5.40 0.37 -6.38
CA LYS A 67 4.85 -0.97 -6.21
C LYS A 67 3.84 -1.25 -7.31
N THR A 68 4.12 -2.29 -8.09
CA THR A 68 3.19 -2.85 -9.07
C THR A 68 2.49 -4.08 -8.52
N THR A 69 1.30 -4.37 -9.01
CA THR A 69 0.45 -5.47 -8.52
C THR A 69 -0.07 -6.39 -9.62
N GLY A 70 0.21 -6.06 -10.87
CA GLY A 70 -0.19 -6.84 -12.05
C GLY A 70 0.38 -8.26 -12.09
N THR A 71 0.54 -8.82 -13.27
CA THR A 71 1.02 -10.19 -13.49
C THR A 71 2.41 -10.41 -12.90
N GLN A 72 3.27 -9.38 -12.99
CA GLN A 72 4.59 -9.33 -12.35
C GLN A 72 4.55 -8.30 -11.21
N ALA A 73 4.17 -8.76 -10.03
CA ALA A 73 4.16 -7.91 -8.85
C ALA A 73 5.59 -7.63 -8.38
N ALA A 74 5.98 -6.38 -8.30
CA ALA A 74 7.32 -5.97 -7.93
C ALA A 74 7.33 -4.71 -7.06
N TRP A 75 8.37 -4.62 -6.23
CA TRP A 75 8.82 -3.37 -5.66
C TRP A 75 9.92 -2.81 -6.55
N ILE A 76 9.76 -1.57 -6.96
CA ILE A 76 10.73 -0.83 -7.77
C ILE A 76 11.45 0.12 -6.82
N LEU A 77 12.75 -0.05 -6.72
CA LEU A 77 13.61 0.69 -5.80
C LEU A 77 14.03 2.05 -6.38
N PRO A 78 14.63 2.94 -5.57
CA PRO A 78 15.08 4.24 -6.03
C PRO A 78 16.12 4.20 -7.16
N ASP A 79 16.91 3.15 -7.26
CA ASP A 79 17.86 2.90 -8.34
C ASP A 79 17.22 2.35 -9.63
N GLY A 80 15.90 2.12 -9.60
CA GLY A 80 15.16 1.53 -10.72
C GLY A 80 15.17 0.01 -10.76
N SER A 81 15.93 -0.67 -9.90
CA SER A 81 15.92 -2.12 -9.81
C SER A 81 14.57 -2.64 -9.30
N GLU A 82 14.21 -3.84 -9.75
CA GLU A 82 12.94 -4.46 -9.40
C GLU A 82 13.17 -5.67 -8.51
N GLN A 83 12.45 -5.73 -7.43
CA GLN A 83 12.40 -6.89 -6.54
C GLN A 83 11.02 -7.52 -6.66
N GLU A 84 10.97 -8.70 -7.24
CA GLU A 84 9.75 -9.50 -7.23
C GLU A 84 9.36 -9.83 -5.80
N TYR A 85 8.09 -9.66 -5.48
CA TYR A 85 7.56 -10.16 -4.23
C TYR A 85 6.44 -11.17 -4.47
N ARG A 86 6.50 -12.29 -3.74
CA ARG A 86 5.42 -13.26 -3.78
C ARG A 86 4.19 -12.70 -3.10
N LYS A 87 3.12 -12.53 -3.87
CA LYS A 87 1.80 -12.21 -3.31
C LYS A 87 1.43 -13.32 -2.33
N LYS A 88 1.19 -12.96 -1.08
CA LYS A 88 0.56 -13.89 -0.13
C LYS A 88 -0.87 -14.13 -0.60
N ARG A 89 -1.25 -15.36 -0.79
CA ARG A 89 -2.64 -15.72 -1.08
C ARG A 89 -3.39 -15.98 0.23
N PRO A 90 -4.61 -15.45 0.40
CA PRO A 90 -5.36 -14.56 -0.50
C PRO A 90 -4.73 -13.16 -0.59
N VAL A 91 -4.94 -12.47 -1.72
CA VAL A 91 -4.47 -11.11 -1.96
C VAL A 91 -5.06 -10.17 -0.91
N ASN A 92 -4.20 -9.39 -0.24
CA ASN A 92 -4.62 -8.56 0.88
C ASN A 92 -4.12 -7.11 0.69
N ILE A 93 -5.04 -6.16 0.77
CA ILE A 93 -4.72 -4.72 0.68
C ILE A 93 -3.74 -4.25 1.76
N ARG A 94 -3.62 -4.97 2.89
CA ARG A 94 -2.61 -4.69 3.93
C ARG A 94 -1.17 -4.87 3.49
N GLU A 95 -0.90 -5.48 2.32
CA GLU A 95 0.43 -5.57 1.72
C GLU A 95 1.08 -4.19 1.47
N GLN A 96 0.28 -3.11 1.47
CA GLN A 96 0.80 -1.76 1.37
C GLN A 96 1.57 -1.33 2.63
N ILE A 97 1.20 -1.85 3.80
CA ILE A 97 1.82 -1.46 5.09
C ILE A 97 3.33 -1.73 5.09
N PRO A 98 3.81 -2.96 4.83
CA PRO A 98 5.25 -3.22 4.81
C PRO A 98 5.99 -2.44 3.72
N PHE A 99 5.37 -2.23 2.55
CA PHE A 99 5.93 -1.43 1.48
C PHE A 99 6.16 0.03 1.91
N VAL A 100 5.11 0.70 2.38
CA VAL A 100 5.19 2.10 2.84
C VAL A 100 6.20 2.26 3.98
N ARG A 101 6.20 1.33 4.95
CA ARG A 101 7.17 1.37 6.06
C ARG A 101 8.61 1.16 5.60
N ARG A 102 8.83 0.34 4.59
CA ARG A 102 10.17 0.14 4.00
C ARG A 102 10.62 1.39 3.28
N ALA A 103 9.79 1.96 2.40
CA ALA A 103 10.08 3.19 1.68
C ALA A 103 10.37 4.36 2.64
N ALA A 104 9.55 4.52 3.69
CA ALA A 104 9.75 5.57 4.70
C ALA A 104 11.08 5.40 5.47
N ARG A 105 11.45 4.18 5.83
CA ARG A 105 12.75 3.90 6.50
C ARG A 105 13.94 4.18 5.60
N ASP A 106 13.76 4.02 4.31
CA ASP A 106 14.76 4.32 3.30
C ASP A 106 14.82 5.80 2.93
N GLY A 107 14.02 6.65 3.56
CA GLY A 107 14.00 8.10 3.30
C GLY A 107 13.42 8.46 1.94
N ALA A 108 12.39 7.74 1.49
CA ALA A 108 11.74 8.03 0.21
C ALA A 108 11.08 9.41 0.20
N ASP A 109 11.33 10.20 -0.85
CA ASP A 109 10.62 11.44 -1.14
C ASP A 109 9.25 11.16 -1.78
N ALA A 110 9.17 10.08 -2.54
CA ALA A 110 7.95 9.70 -3.26
C ALA A 110 7.69 8.19 -3.21
N ILE A 111 6.41 7.84 -3.20
CA ILE A 111 5.94 6.49 -3.52
C ILE A 111 4.90 6.54 -4.64
N VAL A 112 4.95 5.55 -5.52
CA VAL A 112 3.94 5.33 -6.57
C VAL A 112 3.36 3.93 -6.39
N VAL A 113 2.06 3.83 -6.14
CA VAL A 113 1.41 2.56 -5.79
C VAL A 113 0.29 2.25 -6.76
N GLU A 114 0.35 1.08 -7.38
CA GLU A 114 -0.74 0.55 -8.19
C GLU A 114 -1.88 0.07 -7.30
N CYS A 115 -3.09 0.54 -7.55
CA CYS A 115 -4.29 0.05 -6.87
C CYS A 115 -4.67 -1.34 -7.37
N MET A 116 -4.69 -2.30 -6.45
CA MET A 116 -5.03 -3.70 -6.72
C MET A 116 -6.48 -4.04 -6.39
N ALA A 117 -7.19 -3.15 -5.72
CA ALA A 117 -8.53 -3.42 -5.23
C ALA A 117 -9.55 -3.34 -6.36
N LEU A 118 -10.43 -4.34 -6.45
CA LEU A 118 -11.55 -4.36 -7.40
C LEU A 118 -12.80 -3.76 -6.75
N HIS A 119 -13.13 -4.20 -5.52
CA HIS A 119 -14.29 -3.71 -4.81
C HIS A 119 -14.12 -2.25 -4.35
N PRO A 120 -15.15 -1.39 -4.50
CA PRO A 120 -15.11 0.02 -4.12
C PRO A 120 -14.68 0.27 -2.67
N GLU A 121 -15.16 -0.56 -1.74
CA GLU A 121 -14.79 -0.47 -0.32
C GLU A 121 -13.30 -0.68 -0.08
N ASN A 122 -12.70 -1.65 -0.78
CA ASN A 122 -11.28 -1.92 -0.70
C ASN A 122 -10.45 -0.81 -1.34
N GLN A 123 -10.92 -0.22 -2.45
CA GLN A 123 -10.29 0.94 -3.08
C GLN A 123 -10.29 2.13 -2.13
N ARG A 124 -11.43 2.41 -1.50
CA ARG A 124 -11.58 3.46 -0.50
C ARG A 124 -10.65 3.23 0.70
N MET A 125 -10.63 2.02 1.25
CA MET A 125 -9.75 1.68 2.37
C MET A 125 -8.27 1.82 1.98
N MET A 126 -7.90 1.43 0.77
CA MET A 126 -6.54 1.60 0.26
C MET A 126 -6.16 3.07 0.16
N ALA A 127 -7.06 3.93 -0.33
CA ALA A 127 -6.85 5.36 -0.42
C ALA A 127 -6.82 6.03 0.98
N GLU A 128 -7.80 5.77 1.83
CA GLU A 128 -7.97 6.51 3.09
C GLU A 128 -7.03 6.04 4.21
N GLU A 129 -6.68 4.75 4.26
CA GLU A 129 -5.93 4.19 5.39
C GLU A 129 -4.52 3.72 5.03
N PHE A 130 -4.30 3.17 3.84
CA PHE A 130 -3.03 2.50 3.52
C PHE A 130 -2.05 3.33 2.71
N VAL A 131 -2.52 4.18 1.79
CA VAL A 131 -1.65 5.01 0.92
C VAL A 131 -1.80 6.49 1.23
N ARG A 132 -3.02 6.96 1.44
CA ARG A 132 -3.37 8.38 1.63
C ARG A 132 -2.72 9.25 0.57
N PRO A 133 -3.06 9.03 -0.71
CA PRO A 133 -2.38 9.66 -1.81
C PRO A 133 -2.48 11.19 -1.74
N THR A 134 -1.41 11.87 -2.15
CA THR A 134 -1.42 13.31 -2.43
C THR A 134 -1.82 13.59 -3.87
N VAL A 135 -1.64 12.58 -4.74
CA VAL A 135 -2.04 12.59 -6.14
C VAL A 135 -2.68 11.24 -6.48
N GLU A 136 -3.81 11.27 -7.14
CA GLU A 136 -4.48 10.10 -7.65
C GLU A 136 -4.57 10.16 -9.18
N ILE A 137 -4.19 9.08 -9.86
CA ILE A 137 -4.22 8.96 -11.31
C ILE A 137 -5.21 7.88 -11.68
N ILE A 138 -6.20 8.21 -12.48
CA ILE A 138 -7.14 7.26 -13.08
C ILE A 138 -6.75 7.08 -14.54
N THR A 139 -6.27 5.90 -14.90
CA THR A 139 -5.79 5.61 -16.26
C THR A 139 -6.94 5.57 -17.24
N ASN A 140 -8.00 4.89 -16.89
CA ASN A 140 -9.28 4.82 -17.62
C ASN A 140 -10.35 4.15 -16.75
N ALA A 141 -11.61 4.33 -17.15
CA ALA A 141 -12.75 3.65 -16.57
C ALA A 141 -13.49 2.90 -17.69
N ARG A 142 -13.33 1.59 -17.75
CA ARG A 142 -13.99 0.71 -18.71
C ARG A 142 -14.71 -0.40 -17.96
N VAL A 143 -15.73 -0.96 -18.59
CA VAL A 143 -16.41 -2.16 -18.06
C VAL A 143 -15.42 -3.33 -18.12
N ASP A 144 -15.06 -3.86 -16.96
CA ASP A 144 -14.16 -5.02 -16.80
C ASP A 144 -14.54 -5.73 -15.48
N HIS A 145 -14.17 -6.98 -15.34
CA HIS A 145 -14.44 -7.78 -14.14
C HIS A 145 -15.90 -7.81 -13.68
N ILE A 146 -16.87 -7.84 -14.63
CA ILE A 146 -18.31 -7.80 -14.35
C ILE A 146 -18.75 -8.95 -13.43
N SER A 147 -18.04 -10.06 -13.44
CA SER A 147 -18.33 -11.23 -12.59
C SER A 147 -17.87 -11.07 -11.13
N GLU A 148 -17.13 -10.01 -10.82
CA GLU A 148 -16.53 -9.79 -9.49
C GLU A 148 -17.06 -8.54 -8.78
N ILE A 149 -17.98 -7.83 -9.44
CA ILE A 149 -18.69 -6.67 -8.93
C ILE A 149 -20.16 -7.02 -8.72
#